data_451f449aefc374e05c5726e38ed56d24
#
_entry.id   451f449aefc374e05c5726e38ed56d24
#
_cell.length_a   1.000
_cell.length_b   1.000
_cell.length_c   1.000
_cell.angle_alpha   90.00
_cell.angle_beta   90.00
_cell.angle_gamma   90.00
#
_symmetry.space_group_name_H-M   'P 1'
#
loop_
_entity.id
_entity.type
_entity.pdbx_description
1 polymer ?
#
loop_
_entity_poly.entity_id
_entity_poly.type
_entity_poly.pdbx_seq_one_letter_code
_entity_poly.pdbx_strand_id
1 'polypeptide(L)'
;MKSYTIHLIRHGISQGNLLGQYIGVTDSPLSKEGKEQLKQLAEQNSYPYAQAYYTSPLSRCVDSLNLIYPNAEPTVIEGFKECNFGKWEGKSAKDLEHDPDFIQWMESGSTMSPPGGEDGGHFMQRICMEF
;
A
#
# COMPACT_ATOMS: atom_id res chain seq x y z
N MET A 1 -7.38 -3.28 32.67
CA MET A 1 -7.06 -2.57 31.41
C MET A 1 -6.77 -3.62 30.34
N LYS A 2 -7.34 -3.47 29.14
CA LYS A 2 -6.99 -4.31 27.99
C LYS A 2 -5.96 -3.56 27.16
N SER A 3 -4.89 -4.23 26.76
CA SER A 3 -3.91 -3.68 25.85
C SER A 3 -3.89 -4.51 24.55
N TYR A 4 -3.67 -3.84 23.45
CA TYR A 4 -3.56 -4.46 22.14
C TYR A 4 -2.22 -4.08 21.52
N THR A 5 -1.59 -5.05 20.87
CA THR A 5 -0.39 -4.81 20.08
C THR A 5 -0.76 -4.91 18.60
N ILE A 6 -0.49 -3.86 17.84
CA ILE A 6 -0.76 -3.81 16.40
C ILE A 6 0.57 -3.75 15.67
N HIS A 7 0.77 -4.68 14.75
CA HIS A 7 1.92 -4.70 13.86
C HIS A 7 1.49 -4.23 12.47
N LEU A 8 2.14 -3.20 11.96
CA LEU A 8 1.92 -2.68 10.62
C LEU A 8 3.06 -3.16 9.73
N ILE A 9 2.72 -3.95 8.72
CA ILE A 9 3.70 -4.55 7.80
C ILE A 9 3.43 -4.02 6.40
N ARG A 10 4.47 -3.45 5.79
CA ARG A 10 4.40 -2.97 4.42
C ARG A 10 4.46 -4.15 3.45
N HIS A 11 3.67 -4.10 2.37
CA HIS A 11 3.76 -5.07 1.28
C HIS A 11 5.13 -5.04 0.60
N GLY A 12 5.49 -6.12 -0.09
CA GLY A 12 6.71 -6.19 -0.88
C GLY A 12 6.69 -5.28 -2.10
N ILE A 13 7.84 -5.17 -2.75
CA ILE A 13 8.01 -4.34 -3.94
C ILE A 13 7.11 -4.84 -5.07
N SER A 14 6.20 -3.99 -5.55
CA SER A 14 5.33 -4.30 -6.69
C SER A 14 6.02 -3.95 -8.01
N GLN A 15 5.45 -4.43 -9.12
CA GLN A 15 5.93 -4.09 -10.46
C GLN A 15 5.89 -2.58 -10.69
N GLY A 16 4.82 -1.90 -10.26
CA GLY A 16 4.71 -0.45 -10.35
C GLY A 16 5.76 0.28 -9.52
N ASN A 17 6.12 -0.24 -8.34
CA ASN A 17 7.21 0.32 -7.54
C ASN A 17 8.55 0.26 -8.29
N LEU A 18 8.85 -0.84 -8.97
CA LEU A 18 10.08 -0.96 -9.76
C LEU A 18 10.15 0.06 -10.90
N LEU A 19 9.00 0.42 -11.46
CA LEU A 19 8.91 1.42 -12.53
C LEU A 19 8.82 2.85 -12.00
N GLY A 20 8.87 3.06 -10.70
CA GLY A 20 8.76 4.38 -10.08
C GLY A 20 7.40 5.05 -10.26
N GLN A 21 6.35 4.26 -10.44
CA GLN A 21 5.00 4.74 -10.68
C GLN A 21 4.27 5.04 -9.38
N TYR A 22 3.36 6.02 -9.41
CA TYR A 22 2.37 6.21 -8.36
C TYR A 22 1.34 5.08 -8.44
N ILE A 23 1.37 4.17 -7.49
CA ILE A 23 0.46 3.05 -7.39
C ILE A 23 -0.29 3.13 -6.07
N GLY A 24 -1.57 3.42 -6.14
CA GLY A 24 -2.47 3.42 -4.98
C GLY A 24 -3.48 2.29 -5.11
N VAL A 25 -4.65 2.63 -5.62
CA VAL A 25 -5.75 1.65 -5.80
C VAL A 25 -5.55 0.69 -6.96
N THR A 26 -4.63 0.99 -7.87
CA THR A 26 -4.29 0.08 -8.98
C THR A 26 -3.75 -1.23 -8.42
N ASP A 27 -4.27 -2.36 -8.90
CA ASP A 27 -3.85 -3.68 -8.44
C ASP A 27 -2.55 -4.12 -9.12
N SER A 28 -1.45 -3.45 -8.76
CA SER A 28 -0.11 -3.79 -9.24
C SER A 28 0.43 -4.99 -8.43
N PRO A 29 0.75 -6.12 -9.10
CA PRO A 29 1.20 -7.31 -8.39
C PRO A 29 2.61 -7.16 -7.85
N LEU A 30 2.97 -8.04 -6.91
CA LEU A 30 4.36 -8.15 -6.45
C LEU A 30 5.29 -8.44 -7.62
N SER A 31 6.44 -7.78 -7.62
CA SER A 31 7.52 -8.11 -8.55
C SER A 31 8.20 -9.42 -8.13
N LYS A 32 8.96 -10.02 -9.05
CA LYS A 32 9.79 -11.19 -8.74
C LYS A 32 10.76 -10.87 -7.60
N GLU A 33 11.39 -9.71 -7.65
CA GLU A 33 12.33 -9.22 -6.64
C GLU A 33 11.63 -9.04 -5.28
N GLY A 34 10.42 -8.49 -5.29
CA GLY A 34 9.62 -8.32 -4.06
C GLY A 34 9.27 -9.65 -3.42
N LYS A 35 8.88 -10.63 -4.20
CA LYS A 35 8.60 -11.99 -3.71
C LYS A 35 9.83 -12.64 -3.08
N GLU A 36 10.97 -12.57 -3.75
CA GLU A 36 12.23 -13.13 -3.25
C GLU A 36 12.66 -12.46 -1.95
N GLN A 37 12.57 -11.13 -1.88
CA GLN A 37 12.91 -10.39 -0.68
C GLN A 37 12.03 -10.81 0.50
N LEU A 38 10.72 -10.92 0.30
CA LEU A 38 9.79 -11.33 1.35
C LEU A 38 10.07 -12.75 1.84
N LYS A 39 10.38 -13.68 0.93
CA LYS A 39 10.73 -15.05 1.29
C LYS A 39 11.98 -15.09 2.17
N GLN A 40 13.02 -14.34 1.80
CA GLN A 40 14.24 -14.25 2.59
C GLN A 40 13.98 -13.67 3.98
N LEU A 41 13.22 -12.57 4.07
CA LEU A 41 12.88 -11.96 5.34
C LEU A 41 12.05 -12.88 6.24
N ALA A 42 11.11 -13.63 5.65
CA ALA A 42 10.32 -14.60 6.38
C ALA A 42 11.15 -15.75 6.94
N GLU A 43 12.13 -16.24 6.16
CA GLU A 43 13.07 -17.28 6.59
C GLU A 43 13.96 -16.82 7.74
N GLN A 44 14.28 -15.53 7.81
CA GLN A 44 15.07 -14.93 8.88
C GLN A 44 14.26 -14.66 10.15
N ASN A 45 13.00 -15.05 10.21
CA ASN A 45 12.09 -14.82 11.34
C ASN A 45 11.97 -13.34 11.74
N SER A 46 11.96 -12.45 10.75
CA SER A 46 11.87 -11.00 10.98
C SER A 46 10.47 -10.51 11.31
N TYR A 47 9.45 -11.37 11.18
CA TYR A 47 8.04 -10.98 11.32
C TYR A 47 7.40 -11.60 12.56
N PRO A 48 6.68 -10.80 13.37
CA PRO A 48 6.01 -11.30 14.58
C PRO A 48 4.75 -12.10 14.23
N TYR A 49 4.39 -13.04 15.09
CA TYR A 49 3.11 -13.71 15.02
C TYR A 49 2.04 -12.90 15.74
N ALA A 50 0.79 -13.01 15.27
CA ALA A 50 -0.36 -12.33 15.84
C ALA A 50 -1.55 -13.30 15.97
N GLN A 51 -2.56 -12.87 16.73
CA GLN A 51 -3.79 -13.65 16.91
C GLN A 51 -4.77 -13.46 15.75
N ALA A 52 -4.69 -12.34 15.04
CA ALA A 52 -5.53 -12.02 13.90
C ALA A 52 -4.72 -11.29 12.84
N TYR A 53 -5.07 -11.50 11.58
CA TYR A 53 -4.39 -10.93 10.42
C TYR A 53 -5.40 -10.22 9.53
N TYR A 54 -5.04 -9.04 9.06
CA TYR A 54 -5.88 -8.20 8.21
C TYR A 54 -5.09 -7.73 7.01
N THR A 55 -5.77 -7.58 5.87
CA THR A 55 -5.14 -7.10 4.64
C THR A 55 -6.13 -6.29 3.82
N SER A 56 -5.61 -5.38 2.99
CA SER A 56 -6.41 -4.80 1.91
C SER A 56 -6.66 -5.86 0.82
N PRO A 57 -7.63 -5.65 -0.08
CA PRO A 57 -7.88 -6.58 -1.17
C PRO A 57 -6.85 -6.55 -2.30
N LEU A 58 -5.91 -5.59 -2.29
CA LEU A 58 -4.90 -5.47 -3.34
C LEU A 58 -3.96 -6.67 -3.34
N SER A 59 -3.68 -7.23 -4.52
CA SER A 59 -2.90 -8.47 -4.65
C SER A 59 -1.52 -8.38 -4.01
N ARG A 60 -0.83 -7.24 -4.13
CA ARG A 60 0.47 -7.04 -3.49
C ARG A 60 0.43 -7.19 -1.97
N CYS A 61 -0.69 -6.82 -1.34
CA CYS A 61 -0.88 -6.96 0.10
C CYS A 61 -1.25 -8.39 0.48
N VAL A 62 -2.22 -8.99 -0.22
CA VAL A 62 -2.66 -10.37 0.01
C VAL A 62 -1.50 -11.34 -0.20
N ASP A 63 -0.77 -11.19 -1.29
CA ASP A 63 0.34 -12.08 -1.63
C ASP A 63 1.52 -11.90 -0.67
N SER A 64 1.79 -10.67 -0.24
CA SER A 64 2.80 -10.41 0.81
C SER A 64 2.45 -11.14 2.10
N LEU A 65 1.20 -11.03 2.55
CA LEU A 65 0.75 -11.68 3.76
C LEU A 65 0.88 -13.21 3.63
N ASN A 66 0.47 -13.77 2.51
CA ASN A 66 0.55 -15.21 2.28
C ASN A 66 1.98 -15.74 2.21
N LEU A 67 2.93 -14.94 1.71
CA LEU A 67 4.35 -15.31 1.70
C LEU A 67 4.97 -15.27 3.09
N ILE A 68 4.58 -14.31 3.92
CA ILE A 68 5.11 -14.15 5.28
C ILE A 68 4.42 -15.13 6.25
N TYR A 69 3.12 -15.30 6.11
CA TYR A 69 2.28 -16.10 7.00
C TYR A 69 1.44 -17.11 6.20
N PRO A 70 2.05 -18.16 5.66
CA PRO A 70 1.35 -19.08 4.73
C PRO A 70 0.17 -19.83 5.35
N ASN A 71 0.11 -19.93 6.67
CA ASN A 71 -0.96 -20.62 7.39
C ASN A 71 -2.02 -19.68 7.95
N ALA A 72 -1.89 -18.37 7.74
CA ALA A 72 -2.84 -17.39 8.24
C ALA A 72 -4.11 -17.37 7.37
N GLU A 73 -5.23 -17.09 8.01
CA GLU A 73 -6.52 -16.85 7.37
C GLU A 73 -6.87 -15.37 7.57
N PRO A 74 -6.39 -14.47 6.68
CA PRO A 74 -6.59 -13.05 6.89
C PRO A 74 -8.02 -12.62 6.60
N THR A 75 -8.45 -11.59 7.31
CA THR A 75 -9.68 -10.87 7.00
C THR A 75 -9.34 -9.75 6.01
N VAL A 76 -10.03 -9.73 4.88
CA VAL A 76 -9.88 -8.69 3.86
C VAL A 76 -10.74 -7.49 4.24
N ILE A 77 -10.14 -6.31 4.31
CA ILE A 77 -10.84 -5.06 4.61
C ILE A 77 -10.70 -4.11 3.43
N GLU A 78 -11.81 -3.86 2.74
CA GLU A 78 -11.86 -2.98 1.56
C GLU A 78 -11.34 -1.57 1.85
N GLY A 79 -11.67 -1.02 3.01
CA GLY A 79 -11.26 0.31 3.41
C GLY A 79 -9.77 0.48 3.66
N PHE A 80 -8.99 -0.61 3.67
CA PHE A 80 -7.54 -0.57 3.82
C PHE A 80 -6.80 -0.38 2.50
N LYS A 81 -7.49 -0.17 1.39
CA LYS A 81 -6.83 0.16 0.13
C LYS A 81 -5.95 1.40 0.26
N GLU A 82 -4.85 1.40 -0.50
CA GLU A 82 -3.97 2.55 -0.65
C GLU A 82 -4.72 3.78 -1.18
N CYS A 83 -4.10 4.93 -1.07
CA CYS A 83 -4.62 6.19 -1.59
C CYS A 83 -4.93 6.09 -3.09
N ASN A 84 -6.06 6.63 -3.50
CA ASN A 84 -6.41 6.70 -4.91
C ASN A 84 -5.74 7.93 -5.55
N PHE A 85 -4.76 7.70 -6.42
CA PHE A 85 -4.07 8.76 -7.15
C PHE A 85 -4.81 9.23 -8.41
N GLY A 86 -6.00 8.71 -8.69
CA GLY A 86 -6.84 9.13 -9.80
C GLY A 86 -6.12 9.04 -11.15
N LYS A 87 -6.06 10.14 -11.89
CA LYS A 87 -5.41 10.18 -13.21
C LYS A 87 -3.90 9.93 -13.18
N TRP A 88 -3.28 10.02 -12.02
CA TRP A 88 -1.84 9.77 -11.87
C TRP A 88 -1.50 8.32 -11.58
N GLU A 89 -2.50 7.46 -11.38
CA GLU A 89 -2.26 6.02 -11.22
C GLU A 89 -1.47 5.47 -12.41
N GLY A 90 -0.39 4.77 -12.12
CA GLY A 90 0.48 4.17 -13.15
C GLY A 90 1.47 5.13 -13.81
N LYS A 91 1.50 6.41 -13.40
CA LYS A 91 2.44 7.39 -13.92
C LYS A 91 3.57 7.64 -12.93
N SER A 92 4.77 7.91 -13.46
CA SER A 92 5.93 8.29 -12.65
C SER A 92 6.00 9.80 -12.41
N ALA A 93 6.80 10.22 -11.44
CA ALA A 93 7.07 11.64 -11.22
C ALA A 93 7.64 12.32 -12.48
N LYS A 94 8.45 11.59 -13.25
CA LYS A 94 9.00 12.09 -14.52
C LYS A 94 7.90 12.31 -15.55
N ASP A 95 6.93 11.42 -15.64
CA ASP A 95 5.78 11.57 -16.55
C ASP A 95 4.96 12.82 -16.21
N LEU A 96 4.95 13.21 -14.95
CA LEU A 96 4.13 14.29 -14.39
C LEU A 96 4.92 15.59 -14.15
N GLU A 97 6.21 15.63 -14.45
CA GLU A 97 7.08 16.76 -14.08
C GLU A 97 6.65 18.12 -14.66
N HIS A 98 5.92 18.12 -15.78
CA HIS A 98 5.39 19.32 -16.43
C HIS A 98 3.88 19.51 -16.24
N ASP A 99 3.23 18.64 -15.48
CA ASP A 99 1.81 18.76 -15.17
C ASP A 99 1.60 19.82 -14.08
N PRO A 100 0.89 20.94 -14.36
CA PRO A 100 0.67 22.00 -13.38
C PRO A 100 -0.04 21.51 -12.11
N ASP A 101 -0.99 20.60 -12.24
CA ASP A 101 -1.72 20.04 -11.10
C ASP A 101 -0.80 19.21 -10.20
N PHE A 102 0.11 18.46 -10.79
CA PHE A 102 1.10 17.68 -10.06
C PHE A 102 2.09 18.58 -9.31
N ILE A 103 2.58 19.63 -9.96
CA ILE A 103 3.50 20.60 -9.35
C ILE A 103 2.82 21.25 -8.15
N GLN A 104 1.58 21.70 -8.30
CA GLN A 104 0.81 22.32 -7.22
C GLN A 104 0.55 21.34 -6.08
N TRP A 105 0.24 20.08 -6.39
CA TRP A 105 0.05 19.02 -5.39
C TRP A 105 1.33 18.79 -4.58
N MET A 106 2.47 18.75 -5.23
CA MET A 106 3.79 18.61 -4.57
C MET A 106 4.08 19.80 -3.66
N GLU A 107 3.81 21.02 -4.11
CA GLU A 107 4.01 22.26 -3.33
C GLU A 107 3.06 22.35 -2.14
N SER A 108 1.86 21.78 -2.22
CA SER A 108 0.87 21.77 -1.14
C SER A 108 1.19 20.78 -0.03
N GLY A 109 2.24 19.98 -0.16
CA GLY A 109 2.55 18.90 0.77
C GLY A 109 1.53 17.76 0.71
N SER A 110 0.94 17.55 -0.45
CA SER A 110 -0.06 16.49 -0.72
C SER A 110 -1.40 16.72 0.01
N THR A 111 -1.73 17.96 0.37
CA THR A 111 -3.03 18.29 0.98
C THR A 111 -4.16 18.36 -0.05
N MET A 112 -3.83 18.53 -1.33
CA MET A 112 -4.80 18.56 -2.43
C MET A 112 -5.05 17.16 -2.97
N SER A 113 -6.22 16.96 -3.59
CA SER A 113 -6.52 15.69 -4.28
C SER A 113 -5.81 15.63 -5.61
N PRO A 114 -5.25 14.48 -6.03
CA PRO A 114 -4.96 14.24 -7.44
C PRO A 114 -6.25 14.34 -8.26
N PRO A 115 -6.18 14.73 -9.54
CA PRO A 115 -7.38 14.76 -10.41
C PRO A 115 -8.06 13.39 -10.47
N GLY A 116 -9.33 13.33 -10.04
CA GLY A 116 -10.08 12.07 -9.95
C GLY A 116 -9.68 11.14 -8.82
N GLY A 117 -8.81 11.59 -7.92
CA GLY A 117 -8.34 10.82 -6.77
C GLY A 117 -8.85 11.37 -5.44
N GLU A 118 -8.24 10.90 -4.35
CA GLU A 118 -8.57 11.34 -2.99
C GLU A 118 -7.43 12.15 -2.37
N ASP A 119 -7.78 13.12 -1.52
CA ASP A 119 -6.78 13.85 -0.74
C ASP A 119 -6.30 13.05 0.47
N GLY A 120 -5.16 13.48 1.05
CA GLY A 120 -4.55 12.80 2.18
C GLY A 120 -5.45 12.75 3.42
N GLY A 121 -6.28 13.76 3.63
CA GLY A 121 -7.21 13.81 4.75
C GLY A 121 -8.32 12.76 4.63
N HIS A 122 -8.93 12.63 3.47
CA HIS A 122 -9.91 11.58 3.17
C HIS A 122 -9.31 10.18 3.28
N PHE A 123 -8.11 10.00 2.74
CA PHE A 123 -7.39 8.73 2.83
C PHE A 123 -7.17 8.33 4.29
N MET A 124 -6.63 9.24 5.10
CA MET A 124 -6.37 9.00 6.51
C MET A 124 -7.65 8.69 7.27
N GLN A 125 -8.72 9.45 7.05
CA GLN A 125 -10.01 9.21 7.70
C GLN A 125 -10.57 7.84 7.34
N ARG A 126 -10.52 7.47 6.05
CA ARG A 126 -11.00 6.16 5.58
C ARG A 126 -10.26 5.01 6.26
N ILE A 127 -8.93 5.09 6.34
CA ILE A 127 -8.12 4.07 7.02
C ILE A 127 -8.45 4.00 8.52
N CYS A 128 -8.51 5.14 9.19
CA CYS A 128 -8.76 5.18 10.64
C CYS A 128 -10.13 4.63 11.02
N MET A 129 -11.14 4.82 10.18
CA MET A 129 -12.49 4.31 10.45
C MET A 129 -12.58 2.78 10.42
N GLU A 130 -11.62 2.10 9.77
CA GLU A 130 -11.57 0.64 9.71
C GLU A 130 -10.95 0.00 10.97
N PHE A 131 -10.23 0.79 11.73
CA PHE A 131 -9.71 0.34 13.02
C PHE A 131 -10.79 0.41 14.10
#